data_8c121ce442504a94b801a60ab7bc5b3f
#
_entry.id   8c121ce442504a94b801a60ab7bc5b3f
#
_cell.length_a   1.000
_cell.length_b   1.000
_cell.length_c   1.000
_cell.angle_alpha   90.00
_cell.angle_beta   90.00
_cell.angle_gamma   90.00
#
_symmetry.space_group_name_H-M   'P 1'
#
loop_
_entity.id
_entity.type
_entity.pdbx_description
1 polymer ?
#
loop_
_entity_poly.entity_id
_entity_poly.type
_entity_poly.pdbx_seq_one_letter_code
_entity_poly.pdbx_strand_id
1 'polypeptide(L)'
;IEIVNKAKKYIREGDIFQVVPSQRFETPFSLPPFNLYRSLRRLNPSPFLYYLNFNNFSVIGSSPEILVRVRDNKVTIRPIAGTRPRGDNFNEDNLLAQELLKDEKEISEHRMLLDLARNDVAKVTETGSLNVTEKMIIEKYSHVMHIVSNVEGTKLKNIDYLDALLSGFPAGTVSGAPKI
;
A
#
# COMPACT_ATOMS: atom_id res chain seq x y z
N ILE A 1 16.04 15.41 -10.08
CA ILE A 1 17.14 14.61 -10.66
C ILE A 1 18.24 14.41 -9.62
N GLU A 2 18.74 15.45 -8.94
CA GLU A 2 19.83 15.36 -7.96
C GLU A 2 19.52 14.40 -6.80
N ILE A 3 18.34 14.51 -6.18
CA ILE A 3 17.87 13.62 -5.11
C ILE A 3 17.88 12.15 -5.56
N VAL A 4 17.41 11.89 -6.78
CA VAL A 4 17.39 10.53 -7.35
C VAL A 4 18.81 9.99 -7.57
N ASN A 5 19.73 10.81 -8.05
CA ASN A 5 21.12 10.40 -8.23
C ASN A 5 21.81 10.10 -6.91
N LYS A 6 21.54 10.91 -5.87
CA LYS A 6 22.03 10.67 -4.51
C LYS A 6 21.47 9.36 -3.92
N ALA A 7 20.17 9.12 -4.10
CA ALA A 7 19.51 7.88 -3.70
C ALA A 7 20.12 6.65 -4.39
N LYS A 8 20.35 6.72 -5.70
CA LYS A 8 21.02 5.65 -6.46
C LYS A 8 22.45 5.38 -5.99
N LYS A 9 23.14 6.40 -5.46
CA LYS A 9 24.48 6.23 -4.87
C LYS A 9 24.37 5.38 -3.61
N TYR A 10 23.52 5.73 -2.66
CA TYR A 10 23.31 4.95 -1.43
C TYR A 10 22.89 3.49 -1.69
N ILE A 11 22.07 3.25 -2.72
CA ILE A 11 21.69 1.88 -3.13
C ILE A 11 22.92 1.10 -3.63
N ARG A 12 23.80 1.72 -4.44
CA ARG A 12 25.01 1.06 -4.94
C ARG A 12 26.06 0.80 -3.86
N GLU A 13 26.11 1.66 -2.85
CA GLU A 13 27.01 1.54 -1.69
C GLU A 13 26.50 0.50 -0.67
N GLY A 14 25.27 0.01 -0.84
CA GLY A 14 24.67 -0.99 0.03
C GLY A 14 24.05 -0.43 1.32
N ASP A 15 23.93 0.89 1.43
CA ASP A 15 23.36 1.56 2.60
C ASP A 15 21.85 1.36 2.71
N ILE A 16 21.16 1.28 1.57
CA ILE A 16 19.71 1.08 1.47
C ILE A 16 19.36 0.20 0.26
N PHE A 17 18.24 -0.50 0.34
CA PHE A 17 17.69 -1.27 -0.81
C PHE A 17 16.73 -0.44 -1.65
N GLN A 18 15.98 0.45 -1.01
CA GLN A 18 14.95 1.27 -1.62
C GLN A 18 14.82 2.59 -0.87
N VAL A 19 14.39 3.62 -1.58
CA VAL A 19 13.93 4.89 -1.00
C VAL A 19 12.86 5.49 -1.91
N VAL A 20 11.85 6.09 -1.30
CA VAL A 20 10.78 6.79 -2.02
C VAL A 20 10.92 8.29 -1.77
N PRO A 21 11.50 9.04 -2.72
CA PRO A 21 11.50 10.50 -2.64
C PRO A 21 10.06 11.02 -2.73
N SER A 22 9.70 11.96 -1.87
CA SER A 22 8.38 12.57 -1.87
C SER A 22 8.45 14.08 -2.05
N GLN A 23 7.33 14.64 -2.47
CA GLN A 23 7.16 16.09 -2.60
C GLN A 23 5.80 16.47 -2.03
N ARG A 24 5.78 17.57 -1.26
CA ARG A 24 4.55 18.19 -0.76
C ARG A 24 4.08 19.27 -1.72
N PHE A 25 2.82 19.19 -2.11
CA PHE A 25 2.14 20.24 -2.87
C PHE A 25 1.25 21.05 -1.93
N GLU A 26 1.21 22.33 -2.11
CA GLU A 26 0.37 23.25 -1.32
C GLU A 26 -0.42 24.15 -2.26
N THR A 27 -1.69 24.39 -1.89
CA THR A 27 -2.55 25.34 -2.59
C THR A 27 -3.50 26.01 -1.61
N PRO A 28 -3.83 27.31 -1.78
CA PRO A 28 -4.88 27.95 -1.00
C PRO A 28 -6.22 27.22 -1.19
N PHE A 29 -6.92 27.00 -0.09
CA PHE A 29 -8.24 26.36 -0.10
C PHE A 29 -9.19 27.11 0.85
N SER A 30 -10.18 27.80 0.30
CA SER A 30 -11.11 28.67 1.04
C SER A 30 -12.47 28.05 1.34
N LEU A 31 -12.76 26.87 0.77
CA LEU A 31 -14.03 26.19 0.98
C LEU A 31 -13.99 25.34 2.26
N PRO A 32 -15.15 25.01 2.85
CA PRO A 32 -15.19 24.05 3.95
C PRO A 32 -14.53 22.73 3.56
N PRO A 33 -13.68 22.15 4.44
CA PRO A 33 -12.93 20.92 4.13
C PRO A 33 -13.81 19.74 3.66
N PHE A 34 -15.04 19.65 4.17
CA PHE A 34 -15.98 18.61 3.78
C PHE A 34 -16.40 18.69 2.30
N ASN A 35 -16.32 19.85 1.66
CA ASN A 35 -16.58 20.01 0.22
C ASN A 35 -15.51 19.29 -0.61
N LEU A 36 -14.25 19.29 -0.16
CA LEU A 36 -13.19 18.54 -0.80
C LEU A 36 -13.47 17.02 -0.71
N TYR A 37 -13.87 16.52 0.48
CA TYR A 37 -14.27 15.12 0.64
C TYR A 37 -15.40 14.73 -0.33
N ARG A 38 -16.45 15.57 -0.45
CA ARG A 38 -17.56 15.29 -1.36
C ARG A 38 -17.13 15.25 -2.83
N SER A 39 -16.22 16.13 -3.23
CA SER A 39 -15.67 16.13 -4.58
C SER A 39 -14.81 14.89 -4.83
N LEU A 40 -13.92 14.56 -3.89
CA LEU A 40 -13.06 13.40 -3.98
C LEU A 40 -13.86 12.09 -4.09
N ARG A 41 -14.93 11.96 -3.31
CA ARG A 41 -15.84 10.80 -3.37
C ARG A 41 -16.48 10.60 -4.75
N ARG A 42 -16.71 11.67 -5.50
CA ARG A 42 -17.30 11.61 -6.85
C ARG A 42 -16.26 11.36 -7.93
N LEU A 43 -15.08 11.97 -7.80
CA LEU A 43 -14.03 11.93 -8.82
C LEU A 43 -13.16 10.67 -8.73
N ASN A 44 -12.90 10.23 -7.52
CA ASN A 44 -12.03 9.08 -7.26
C ASN A 44 -12.61 8.20 -6.14
N PRO A 45 -13.72 7.50 -6.38
CA PRO A 45 -14.28 6.58 -5.41
C PRO A 45 -13.31 5.42 -5.17
N SER A 46 -12.96 5.17 -3.92
CA SER A 46 -12.13 4.04 -3.53
C SER A 46 -12.72 3.34 -2.30
N PRO A 47 -12.26 2.12 -1.96
CA PRO A 47 -12.79 1.38 -0.83
C PRO A 47 -12.65 2.09 0.52
N PHE A 48 -11.62 2.94 0.68
CA PHE A 48 -11.31 3.62 1.93
C PHE A 48 -11.31 5.14 1.75
N LEU A 49 -12.52 5.69 1.77
CA LEU A 49 -12.76 7.13 1.79
C LEU A 49 -12.92 7.59 3.24
N TYR A 50 -12.18 8.62 3.63
CA TYR A 50 -12.25 9.13 5.00
C TYR A 50 -12.22 10.65 5.06
N TYR A 51 -12.85 11.17 6.10
CA TYR A 51 -12.83 12.56 6.53
C TYR A 51 -12.66 12.59 8.05
N LEU A 52 -11.48 13.03 8.48
CA LEU A 52 -11.13 13.14 9.89
C LEU A 52 -11.01 14.62 10.26
N ASN A 53 -11.81 15.08 11.22
CA ASN A 53 -11.80 16.45 11.69
C ASN A 53 -11.11 16.54 13.06
N PHE A 54 -10.00 17.29 13.11
CA PHE A 54 -9.19 17.50 14.31
C PHE A 54 -9.29 18.94 14.83
N ASN A 55 -10.43 19.59 14.70
CA ASN A 55 -10.72 20.97 15.06
C ASN A 55 -9.90 22.02 14.29
N ASN A 56 -8.57 21.96 14.37
CA ASN A 56 -7.66 22.95 13.74
C ASN A 56 -7.29 22.58 12.29
N PHE A 57 -7.46 21.32 11.90
CA PHE A 57 -7.21 20.81 10.56
C PHE A 57 -8.07 19.59 10.28
N SER A 58 -8.20 19.25 9.01
CA SER A 58 -8.87 18.02 8.58
C SER A 58 -7.95 17.18 7.71
N VAL A 59 -8.05 15.85 7.84
CA VAL A 59 -7.39 14.89 6.96
C VAL A 59 -8.45 14.24 6.09
N ILE A 60 -8.25 14.32 4.79
CA ILE A 60 -9.22 13.84 3.79
C ILE A 60 -8.48 12.95 2.81
N GLY A 61 -9.03 11.77 2.55
CA GLY A 61 -8.37 10.86 1.63
C GLY A 61 -9.31 9.88 0.95
N SER A 62 -8.78 9.30 -0.12
CA SER A 62 -9.35 8.22 -0.88
C SER A 62 -8.23 7.23 -1.17
N SER A 63 -8.24 6.07 -0.53
CA SER A 63 -7.18 5.06 -0.63
C SER A 63 -7.72 3.74 -1.14
N PRO A 64 -7.04 3.08 -2.07
CA PRO A 64 -7.34 1.71 -2.47
C PRO A 64 -6.73 0.66 -1.51
N GLU A 65 -5.81 1.06 -0.65
CA GLU A 65 -4.95 0.17 0.13
C GLU A 65 -5.21 0.31 1.62
N ILE A 66 -5.14 -0.81 2.34
CA ILE A 66 -5.17 -0.87 3.79
C ILE A 66 -3.74 -0.92 4.36
N LEU A 67 -3.49 -0.26 5.48
CA LEU A 67 -2.27 -0.46 6.24
C LEU A 67 -2.31 -1.80 6.96
N VAL A 68 -3.29 -1.98 7.84
CA VAL A 68 -3.57 -3.22 8.56
C VAL A 68 -5.08 -3.35 8.74
N ARG A 69 -5.60 -4.54 8.59
CA ARG A 69 -6.99 -4.85 8.93
C ARG A 69 -7.04 -5.95 9.99
N VAL A 70 -7.83 -5.72 11.03
CA VAL A 70 -8.18 -6.77 11.99
C VAL A 70 -9.67 -7.04 11.91
N ARG A 71 -10.04 -8.27 11.59
CA ARG A 71 -11.43 -8.74 11.55
C ARG A 71 -11.48 -10.22 11.94
N ASP A 72 -12.48 -10.60 12.71
CA ASP A 72 -12.71 -11.99 13.13
C ASP A 72 -11.43 -12.65 13.70
N ASN A 73 -10.72 -11.93 14.55
CA ASN A 73 -9.46 -12.31 15.17
C ASN A 73 -8.29 -12.58 14.17
N LYS A 74 -8.42 -12.14 12.93
CA LYS A 74 -7.36 -12.21 11.91
C LYS A 74 -6.76 -10.84 11.66
N VAL A 75 -5.44 -10.78 11.62
CA VAL A 75 -4.66 -9.63 11.14
C VAL A 75 -4.35 -9.85 9.68
N THR A 76 -4.61 -8.85 8.85
CA THR A 76 -4.40 -8.93 7.39
C THR A 76 -3.63 -7.71 6.91
N ILE A 77 -2.63 -7.93 6.07
CA ILE A 77 -1.95 -6.91 5.27
C ILE A 77 -2.03 -7.34 3.80
N ARG A 78 -2.37 -6.38 2.92
CA ARG A 78 -2.48 -6.62 1.48
C ARG A 78 -1.53 -5.71 0.72
N PRO A 79 -0.29 -6.13 0.45
CA PRO A 79 0.62 -5.35 -0.39
C PRO A 79 0.09 -5.27 -1.82
N ILE A 80 0.14 -4.06 -2.35
CA ILE A 80 -0.23 -3.72 -3.73
C ILE A 80 0.99 -3.06 -4.38
N ALA A 81 1.48 -3.62 -5.47
CA ALA A 81 2.57 -3.03 -6.24
C ALA A 81 2.49 -3.46 -7.70
N GLY A 82 3.17 -2.70 -8.55
CA GLY A 82 3.08 -2.89 -9.99
C GLY A 82 1.77 -2.32 -10.55
N THR A 83 1.87 -1.60 -11.65
CA THR A 83 0.70 -0.94 -12.24
C THR A 83 0.74 -1.01 -13.75
N ARG A 84 -0.39 -1.33 -14.36
CA ARG A 84 -0.66 -1.12 -15.80
C ARG A 84 -2.02 -0.46 -15.96
N PRO A 85 -2.22 0.33 -17.01
CA PRO A 85 -3.55 0.82 -17.38
C PRO A 85 -4.47 -0.34 -17.74
N ARG A 86 -5.77 -0.08 -17.75
CA ARG A 86 -6.74 -1.00 -18.34
C ARG A 86 -6.63 -0.96 -19.86
N GLY A 87 -6.83 -2.10 -20.49
CA GLY A 87 -6.93 -2.19 -21.95
C GLY A 87 -8.30 -1.76 -22.46
N ASP A 88 -8.38 -1.35 -23.71
CA ASP A 88 -9.64 -0.95 -24.36
C ASP A 88 -10.61 -2.13 -24.58
N ASN A 89 -10.09 -3.36 -24.48
CA ASN A 89 -10.87 -4.58 -24.62
C ASN A 89 -10.28 -5.72 -23.78
N PHE A 90 -11.01 -6.83 -23.68
CA PHE A 90 -10.64 -7.98 -22.85
C PHE A 90 -9.28 -8.61 -23.25
N ASN A 91 -8.97 -8.67 -24.54
CA ASN A 91 -7.71 -9.27 -25.02
C ASN A 91 -6.51 -8.40 -24.64
N GLU A 92 -6.60 -7.11 -24.85
CA GLU A 92 -5.57 -6.14 -24.47
C GLU A 92 -5.38 -6.11 -22.94
N ASP A 93 -6.46 -6.11 -22.16
CA ASP A 93 -6.42 -6.21 -20.71
C ASP A 93 -5.64 -7.45 -20.23
N ASN A 94 -5.81 -8.58 -20.89
CA ASN A 94 -5.10 -9.81 -20.56
C ASN A 94 -3.62 -9.77 -20.98
N LEU A 95 -3.31 -9.13 -22.10
CA LEU A 95 -1.91 -8.93 -22.53
C LEU A 95 -1.17 -8.03 -21.53
N LEU A 96 -1.76 -6.91 -21.13
CA LEU A 96 -1.19 -6.02 -20.12
C LEU A 96 -1.01 -6.71 -18.75
N ALA A 97 -1.96 -7.55 -18.35
CA ALA A 97 -1.84 -8.34 -17.14
C ALA A 97 -0.68 -9.35 -17.21
N GLN A 98 -0.51 -10.03 -18.36
CA GLN A 98 0.60 -10.95 -18.55
C GLN A 98 1.95 -10.23 -18.62
N GLU A 99 2.01 -9.07 -19.26
CA GLU A 99 3.19 -8.22 -19.30
C GLU A 99 3.60 -7.81 -17.87
N LEU A 100 2.64 -7.34 -17.06
CA LEU A 100 2.89 -6.94 -15.68
C LEU A 100 3.47 -8.09 -14.86
N LEU A 101 2.96 -9.31 -15.00
CA LEU A 101 3.47 -10.50 -14.30
C LEU A 101 4.83 -11.00 -14.83
N LYS A 102 5.31 -10.48 -15.94
CA LYS A 102 6.65 -10.79 -16.50
C LYS A 102 7.67 -9.69 -16.25
N ASP A 103 7.24 -8.53 -15.79
CA ASP A 103 8.11 -7.40 -15.47
C ASP A 103 8.94 -7.70 -14.22
N GLU A 104 10.22 -7.99 -14.40
CA GLU A 104 11.13 -8.38 -13.32
C GLU A 104 11.26 -7.30 -12.23
N LYS A 105 11.20 -6.02 -12.61
CA LYS A 105 11.26 -4.91 -11.65
C LYS A 105 10.01 -4.90 -10.78
N GLU A 106 8.83 -4.96 -11.38
CA GLU A 106 7.55 -4.93 -10.66
C GLU A 106 7.38 -6.16 -9.75
N ILE A 107 7.77 -7.33 -10.24
CA ILE A 107 7.78 -8.58 -9.47
C ILE A 107 8.77 -8.51 -8.30
N SER A 108 9.97 -7.96 -8.50
CA SER A 108 10.98 -7.84 -7.43
C SER A 108 10.52 -6.86 -6.34
N GLU A 109 9.93 -5.74 -6.73
CA GLU A 109 9.32 -4.79 -5.79
C GLU A 109 8.18 -5.46 -5.00
N HIS A 110 7.29 -6.15 -5.68
CA HIS A 110 6.17 -6.83 -5.02
C HIS A 110 6.64 -7.92 -4.05
N ARG A 111 7.68 -8.69 -4.39
CA ARG A 111 8.29 -9.69 -3.47
C ARG A 111 8.80 -9.04 -2.20
N MET A 112 9.48 -7.91 -2.31
CA MET A 112 9.96 -7.16 -1.15
C MET A 112 8.81 -6.70 -0.25
N LEU A 113 7.73 -6.17 -0.84
CA LEU A 113 6.53 -5.76 -0.08
C LEU A 113 5.80 -6.94 0.56
N LEU A 114 5.75 -8.08 -0.14
CA LEU A 114 5.17 -9.31 0.40
C LEU A 114 5.97 -9.82 1.61
N ASP A 115 7.30 -9.80 1.55
CA ASP A 115 8.15 -10.22 2.67
C ASP A 115 8.02 -9.25 3.85
N LEU A 116 7.92 -7.94 3.59
CA LEU A 116 7.63 -6.95 4.62
C LEU A 116 6.27 -7.22 5.29
N ALA A 117 5.22 -7.45 4.51
CA ALA A 117 3.89 -7.77 5.04
C ALA A 117 3.89 -9.04 5.90
N ARG A 118 4.63 -10.08 5.49
CA ARG A 118 4.81 -11.29 6.30
C ARG A 118 5.48 -11.01 7.63
N ASN A 119 6.54 -10.20 7.64
CA ASN A 119 7.23 -9.81 8.87
C ASN A 119 6.32 -9.01 9.79
N ASP A 120 5.55 -8.07 9.26
CA ASP A 120 4.66 -7.21 10.04
C ASP A 120 3.49 -8.00 10.64
N VAL A 121 2.87 -8.89 9.88
CA VAL A 121 1.82 -9.79 10.39
C VAL A 121 2.38 -10.75 11.43
N ALA A 122 3.57 -11.30 11.22
CA ALA A 122 4.19 -12.26 12.14
C ALA A 122 4.43 -11.70 13.55
N LYS A 123 4.69 -10.38 13.68
CA LYS A 123 4.91 -9.71 14.98
C LYS A 123 3.71 -9.81 15.94
N VAL A 124 2.51 -9.93 15.38
CA VAL A 124 1.24 -9.76 16.12
C VAL A 124 0.29 -10.96 15.97
N THR A 125 0.79 -12.06 15.41
CA THR A 125 0.00 -13.27 15.17
C THR A 125 0.60 -14.49 15.84
N GLU A 126 -0.23 -15.49 16.09
CA GLU A 126 0.17 -16.77 16.68
C GLU A 126 1.19 -17.48 15.76
N THR A 127 2.24 -18.05 16.36
CA THR A 127 3.27 -18.79 15.63
C THR A 127 2.64 -19.93 14.83
N GLY A 128 2.98 -20.00 13.54
CA GLY A 128 2.45 -21.00 12.61
C GLY A 128 1.08 -20.65 11.99
N SER A 129 0.43 -19.55 12.41
CA SER A 129 -0.86 -19.13 11.83
C SER A 129 -0.74 -18.27 10.59
N LEU A 130 0.47 -17.76 10.29
CA LEU A 130 0.72 -16.89 9.14
C LEU A 130 0.53 -17.66 7.84
N ASN A 131 -0.29 -17.10 6.95
CA ASN A 131 -0.57 -17.68 5.64
C ASN A 131 -0.61 -16.58 4.56
N VAL A 132 -0.09 -16.90 3.38
CA VAL A 132 -0.25 -16.09 2.17
C VAL A 132 -1.40 -16.70 1.37
N THR A 133 -2.59 -16.15 1.54
CA THR A 133 -3.83 -16.71 0.96
C THR A 133 -3.98 -16.36 -0.52
N GLU A 134 -3.40 -15.23 -0.94
CA GLU A 134 -3.30 -14.81 -2.34
C GLU A 134 -1.88 -14.36 -2.61
N LYS A 135 -1.28 -14.82 -3.71
CA LYS A 135 0.10 -14.51 -4.03
C LYS A 135 0.23 -14.01 -5.46
N MET A 136 0.59 -12.75 -5.62
CA MET A 136 0.86 -12.10 -6.92
C MET A 136 -0.27 -12.29 -7.92
N ILE A 137 -1.50 -12.07 -7.49
CA ILE A 137 -2.67 -12.05 -8.38
C ILE A 137 -2.83 -10.68 -9.03
N ILE A 138 -3.47 -10.65 -10.20
CA ILE A 138 -3.85 -9.39 -10.84
C ILE A 138 -5.23 -8.99 -10.38
N GLU A 139 -5.33 -7.82 -9.73
CA GLU A 139 -6.61 -7.16 -9.45
C GLU A 139 -6.85 -6.03 -10.45
N LYS A 140 -8.03 -6.06 -11.07
CA LYS A 140 -8.46 -5.06 -12.06
C LYS A 140 -9.39 -4.05 -11.41
N TYR A 141 -8.97 -2.78 -11.44
CA TYR A 141 -9.76 -1.64 -10.98
C TYR A 141 -10.35 -0.88 -12.17
N SER A 142 -11.05 0.21 -11.94
CA SER A 142 -11.72 0.98 -13.00
C SER A 142 -10.76 1.50 -14.09
N HIS A 143 -9.57 1.98 -13.70
CA HIS A 143 -8.63 2.64 -14.59
C HIS A 143 -7.26 1.95 -14.68
N VAL A 144 -6.95 1.10 -13.73
CA VAL A 144 -5.65 0.43 -13.63
C VAL A 144 -5.81 -1.02 -13.17
N MET A 145 -4.76 -1.80 -13.31
CA MET A 145 -4.61 -3.11 -12.68
C MET A 145 -3.31 -3.14 -11.87
N HIS A 146 -3.30 -3.93 -10.80
CA HIS A 146 -2.17 -4.08 -9.89
C HIS A 146 -1.86 -5.55 -9.61
N ILE A 147 -0.60 -5.81 -9.21
CA ILE A 147 -0.24 -7.06 -8.56
C ILE A 147 -0.60 -6.94 -7.08
N VAL A 148 -1.33 -7.90 -6.56
CA VAL A 148 -1.80 -7.95 -5.17
C VAL A 148 -1.43 -9.27 -4.54
N SER A 149 -1.07 -9.23 -3.26
CA SER A 149 -0.97 -10.41 -2.40
C SER A 149 -1.76 -10.18 -1.13
N ASN A 150 -2.14 -11.27 -0.44
CA ASN A 150 -2.83 -11.20 0.83
C ASN A 150 -2.10 -12.05 1.87
N VAL A 151 -1.69 -11.41 2.96
CA VAL A 151 -1.04 -12.07 4.10
C VAL A 151 -1.95 -11.95 5.30
N GLU A 152 -2.24 -13.07 5.95
CA GLU A 152 -3.05 -13.09 7.15
C GLU A 152 -2.51 -14.04 8.22
N GLY A 153 -2.88 -13.77 9.47
CA GLY A 153 -2.58 -14.66 10.60
C GLY A 153 -3.57 -14.43 11.75
N THR A 154 -3.66 -15.38 12.66
CA THR A 154 -4.51 -15.29 13.85
C THR A 154 -3.87 -14.34 14.85
N LYS A 155 -4.59 -13.31 15.25
CA LYS A 155 -4.13 -12.30 16.22
C LYS A 155 -3.79 -12.95 17.56
N LEU A 156 -2.64 -12.57 18.14
CA LEU A 156 -2.29 -12.96 19.51
C LEU A 156 -3.35 -12.44 20.50
N LYS A 157 -3.65 -13.24 21.52
CA LYS A 157 -4.67 -12.91 22.55
C LYS A 157 -4.29 -11.74 23.45
N ASN A 158 -3.00 -11.56 23.69
CA ASN A 158 -2.43 -10.56 24.60
C ASN A 158 -2.13 -9.21 23.94
N ILE A 159 -2.47 -9.00 22.67
CA ILE A 159 -2.30 -7.74 21.98
C ILE A 159 -3.65 -7.11 21.66
N ASP A 160 -3.69 -5.78 21.62
CA ASP A 160 -4.88 -5.03 21.24
C ASP A 160 -4.87 -4.65 19.74
N TYR A 161 -5.87 -3.86 19.33
CA TYR A 161 -5.99 -3.42 17.95
C TYR A 161 -4.96 -2.34 17.58
N LEU A 162 -4.49 -1.56 18.56
CA LEU A 162 -3.47 -0.54 18.35
C LEU A 162 -2.10 -1.20 18.10
N ASP A 163 -1.77 -2.25 18.86
CA ASP A 163 -0.56 -3.05 18.62
C ASP A 163 -0.56 -3.62 17.20
N ALA A 164 -1.70 -4.15 16.75
CA ALA A 164 -1.84 -4.66 15.40
C ALA A 164 -1.66 -3.55 14.34
N LEU A 165 -2.18 -2.35 14.57
CA LEU A 165 -1.97 -1.20 13.69
C LEU A 165 -0.49 -0.81 13.66
N LEU A 166 0.15 -0.71 14.82
CA LEU A 166 1.55 -0.31 14.95
C LEU A 166 2.52 -1.34 14.34
N SER A 167 2.15 -2.62 14.26
CA SER A 167 2.97 -3.63 13.57
C SER A 167 3.21 -3.31 12.10
N GLY A 168 2.21 -2.75 11.43
CA GLY A 168 2.31 -2.31 10.03
C GLY A 168 2.96 -0.94 9.86
N PHE A 169 3.18 -0.17 10.93
CA PHE A 169 3.75 1.17 10.86
C PHE A 169 5.26 1.17 11.22
N PRO A 170 6.10 1.99 10.58
CA PRO A 170 5.81 2.77 9.38
C PRO A 170 5.46 1.90 8.18
N ALA A 171 4.56 2.39 7.32
CA ALA A 171 4.17 1.69 6.11
C ALA A 171 5.35 1.69 5.13
N GLY A 172 6.00 0.57 4.94
CA GLY A 172 7.25 0.36 4.23
C GLY A 172 7.62 1.41 3.20
N THR A 173 7.15 1.25 1.95
CA THR A 173 7.51 2.17 0.85
C THR A 173 6.78 3.50 0.89
N VAL A 174 5.64 3.61 1.57
CA VAL A 174 4.80 4.83 1.61
C VAL A 174 5.34 5.86 2.59
N SER A 175 5.76 5.43 3.77
CA SER A 175 6.27 6.32 4.82
C SER A 175 7.81 6.37 4.87
N GLY A 176 8.46 5.66 3.99
CA GLY A 176 9.90 5.64 3.83
C GLY A 176 10.54 4.29 4.11
N ALA A 177 11.60 4.02 3.39
CA ALA A 177 12.52 2.90 3.58
C ALA A 177 13.91 3.46 3.92
N PRO A 178 14.72 2.74 4.73
CA PRO A 178 14.42 1.46 5.35
C PRO A 178 13.38 1.55 6.47
N LYS A 179 12.60 0.51 6.63
CA LYS A 179 11.79 0.31 7.83
C LYS A 179 12.72 -0.15 8.93
N ILE A 180 12.66 0.51 10.08
CA ILE A 180 13.54 0.28 11.24
C ILE A 180 13.44 -1.16 11.73
#